data_2377cb9a183910233ee02b3d6ca849bd
#
_entry.id   2377cb9a183910233ee02b3d6ca849bd
#
_cell.length_a   1.000
_cell.length_b   1.000
_cell.length_c   1.000
_cell.angle_alpha   90.00
_cell.angle_beta   90.00
_cell.angle_gamma   90.00
#
_symmetry.space_group_name_H-M   'P 1'
#
loop_
_entity.id
_entity.type
_entity.pdbx_description
1 polymer ?
#
loop_
_entity_poly.entity_id
_entity_poly.type
_entity_poly.pdbx_seq_one_letter_code
_entity_poly.pdbx_strand_id
1 'polypeptide(L)'
;MFIWIEKDSSQLMTKKSMKVKTKSAKKKDRPAKSDKKMGYFQNRYVYAGLVLVFLFSFYLRAIKPMSRIFVGDSILFDGNDPWYHMMLAKGTVLNLQRLWFDPLTNFPHGREITFGPFNSWGIAILSYIVDLGNPSMHTVEVVGAFFPAIIGALLVFPVYFIGREISGRAGGIMAAAMIAVLPGQFLSRSVIGFTDHHAAEVLLSTTAMLFFLLAIRAGQGKLSFATLSERKLVTLKGSLLYSVLAGLFLGLYLDAWSSGHLFVGVILIIITFQSVVDHLKGRNVEYL
;
A
#
# COMPACT_ATOMS: atom_id res chain seq x y z
N MET A 1 -16.80 6.14 -6.42
CA MET A 1 -18.13 5.60 -6.04
C MET A 1 -18.26 4.25 -6.72
N PHE A 2 -17.84 3.20 -6.03
CA PHE A 2 -17.85 1.84 -6.60
C PHE A 2 -19.15 1.14 -6.20
N ILE A 3 -20.12 1.17 -7.11
CA ILE A 3 -21.34 0.35 -6.98
C ILE A 3 -20.95 -1.04 -7.47
N TRP A 4 -20.89 -2.01 -6.53
CA TRP A 4 -20.74 -3.42 -6.87
C TRP A 4 -22.01 -3.91 -7.56
N ILE A 5 -21.95 -4.16 -8.88
CA ILE A 5 -22.99 -4.86 -9.61
C ILE A 5 -22.73 -6.35 -9.45
N GLU A 6 -23.41 -6.96 -8.49
CA GLU A 6 -23.48 -8.41 -8.35
C GLU A 6 -24.43 -8.94 -9.41
N LYS A 7 -23.91 -9.79 -10.29
CA LYS A 7 -24.72 -10.50 -11.28
C LYS A 7 -25.61 -11.50 -10.56
N ASP A 8 -26.89 -11.15 -10.46
CA ASP A 8 -27.95 -11.96 -9.90
C ASP A 8 -28.18 -13.22 -10.77
N SER A 9 -27.83 -14.39 -10.24
CA SER A 9 -28.13 -15.70 -10.83
C SER A 9 -29.11 -16.45 -9.96
N SER A 10 -30.27 -15.82 -9.67
CA SER A 10 -31.39 -16.46 -9.04
C SER A 10 -32.66 -16.27 -9.85
N GLN A 11 -32.79 -17.06 -10.92
CA GLN A 11 -34.11 -17.30 -11.48
C GLN A 11 -34.25 -18.76 -11.93
N LEU A 12 -35.38 -19.34 -11.51
CA LEU A 12 -36.02 -20.55 -12.00
C LEU A 12 -35.75 -21.87 -11.26
N MET A 13 -36.38 -21.98 -10.12
CA MET A 13 -36.87 -23.29 -9.66
C MET A 13 -38.38 -23.36 -9.85
N THR A 14 -38.81 -23.84 -10.99
CA THR A 14 -40.17 -24.40 -11.13
C THR A 14 -40.13 -25.89 -10.85
N LYS A 15 -40.94 -26.28 -9.87
CA LYS A 15 -41.26 -27.68 -9.51
C LYS A 15 -41.72 -28.50 -10.69
N LYS A 16 -41.07 -29.63 -10.96
CA LYS A 16 -41.78 -30.83 -11.42
C LYS A 16 -41.10 -32.08 -10.88
N SER A 17 -41.86 -32.80 -10.05
CA SER A 17 -41.62 -34.12 -9.54
C SER A 17 -41.48 -35.14 -10.67
N MET A 18 -40.39 -35.94 -10.65
CA MET A 18 -40.46 -37.34 -11.11
C MET A 18 -39.28 -38.11 -10.50
N LYS A 19 -39.64 -39.12 -9.67
CA LYS A 19 -38.71 -40.12 -9.15
C LYS A 19 -38.21 -41.00 -10.32
N VAL A 20 -36.93 -40.99 -10.58
CA VAL A 20 -36.24 -42.11 -11.22
C VAL A 20 -34.97 -42.38 -10.45
N LYS A 21 -34.95 -43.57 -9.82
CA LYS A 21 -33.72 -44.12 -9.18
C LYS A 21 -32.78 -44.58 -10.27
N THR A 22 -31.65 -43.90 -10.41
CA THR A 22 -30.47 -44.49 -11.07
C THR A 22 -29.24 -44.21 -10.20
N LYS A 23 -28.66 -45.33 -9.71
CA LYS A 23 -27.32 -45.35 -9.09
C LYS A 23 -26.31 -44.93 -10.16
N SER A 24 -25.80 -43.74 -10.08
CA SER A 24 -24.60 -43.32 -10.84
C SER A 24 -23.45 -43.04 -9.87
N ALA A 25 -22.37 -43.77 -10.07
CA ALA A 25 -21.16 -43.67 -9.30
C ALA A 25 -20.60 -42.23 -9.34
N LYS A 26 -20.41 -41.62 -8.18
CA LYS A 26 -19.68 -40.35 -8.01
C LYS A 26 -18.22 -40.55 -8.42
N LYS A 27 -17.91 -40.38 -9.70
CA LYS A 27 -16.53 -40.22 -10.17
C LYS A 27 -16.07 -38.85 -9.64
N LYS A 28 -15.19 -38.86 -8.67
CA LYS A 28 -14.51 -37.68 -8.15
C LYS A 28 -13.59 -37.20 -9.26
N ASP A 29 -14.02 -36.24 -10.05
CA ASP A 29 -13.15 -35.56 -11.02
C ASP A 29 -12.05 -34.83 -10.26
N ARG A 30 -10.87 -35.45 -10.21
CA ARG A 30 -9.64 -34.77 -9.82
C ARG A 30 -9.32 -33.80 -10.97
N PRO A 31 -9.13 -32.49 -10.71
CA PRO A 31 -8.72 -31.57 -11.76
C PRO A 31 -7.44 -32.09 -12.41
N ALA A 32 -7.43 -32.12 -13.74
CA ALA A 32 -6.34 -32.64 -14.52
C ALA A 32 -5.03 -31.89 -14.14
N LYS A 33 -3.91 -32.62 -14.02
CA LYS A 33 -2.58 -32.06 -13.71
C LYS A 33 -2.17 -30.94 -14.67
N SER A 34 -2.76 -30.87 -15.87
CA SER A 34 -2.59 -29.84 -16.88
C SER A 34 -3.05 -28.44 -16.41
N ASP A 35 -4.22 -28.35 -15.77
CA ASP A 35 -4.80 -27.07 -15.37
C ASP A 35 -4.01 -26.40 -14.24
N LYS A 36 -3.44 -27.20 -13.33
CA LYS A 36 -2.54 -26.67 -12.29
C LYS A 36 -1.22 -26.14 -12.85
N LYS A 37 -0.64 -26.79 -13.87
CA LYS A 37 0.58 -26.29 -14.52
C LYS A 37 0.33 -25.00 -15.31
N MET A 38 -0.78 -24.91 -16.04
CA MET A 38 -1.15 -23.73 -16.81
C MET A 38 -1.39 -22.51 -15.90
N GLY A 39 -2.06 -22.70 -14.75
CA GLY A 39 -2.24 -21.64 -13.74
C GLY A 39 -0.93 -21.17 -13.10
N TYR A 40 0.03 -22.07 -12.89
CA TYR A 40 1.36 -21.74 -12.36
C TYR A 40 2.20 -20.93 -13.35
N PHE A 41 2.23 -21.32 -14.63
CA PHE A 41 2.92 -20.58 -15.69
C PHE A 41 2.33 -19.18 -15.88
N GLN A 42 1.01 -19.04 -15.94
CA GLN A 42 0.36 -17.74 -16.03
C GLN A 42 0.71 -16.80 -14.86
N ASN A 43 0.79 -17.33 -13.63
CA ASN A 43 1.21 -16.55 -12.48
C ASN A 43 2.65 -16.05 -12.59
N ARG A 44 3.57 -16.86 -13.09
CA ARG A 44 4.99 -16.52 -13.26
C ARG A 44 5.18 -15.33 -14.20
N TYR A 45 4.49 -15.31 -15.33
CA TYR A 45 4.57 -14.19 -16.28
C TYR A 45 3.98 -12.89 -15.71
N VAL A 46 2.91 -12.97 -14.94
CA VAL A 46 2.33 -11.80 -14.26
C VAL A 46 3.31 -11.19 -13.27
N TYR A 47 3.95 -12.02 -12.44
CA TYR A 47 4.94 -11.52 -11.48
C TYR A 47 6.20 -10.99 -12.18
N ALA A 48 6.66 -11.64 -13.23
CA ALA A 48 7.77 -11.11 -14.06
C ALA A 48 7.40 -9.75 -14.67
N GLY A 49 6.19 -9.61 -15.22
CA GLY A 49 5.69 -8.33 -15.72
C GLY A 49 5.63 -7.25 -14.64
N LEU A 50 5.18 -7.59 -13.43
CA LEU A 50 5.14 -6.65 -12.31
C LEU A 50 6.54 -6.20 -11.88
N VAL A 51 7.51 -7.12 -11.86
CA VAL A 51 8.93 -6.78 -11.59
C VAL A 51 9.47 -5.84 -12.66
N LEU A 52 9.17 -6.09 -13.95
CA LEU A 52 9.58 -5.19 -15.02
C LEU A 52 8.96 -3.80 -14.88
N VAL A 53 7.68 -3.70 -14.52
CA VAL A 53 7.02 -2.43 -14.25
C VAL A 53 7.66 -1.71 -13.06
N PHE A 54 8.01 -2.42 -12.00
CA PHE A 54 8.74 -1.86 -10.85
C PHE A 54 10.12 -1.33 -11.26
N LEU A 55 10.91 -2.11 -11.99
CA LEU A 55 12.23 -1.70 -12.45
C LEU A 55 12.15 -0.49 -13.39
N PHE A 56 11.16 -0.44 -14.26
CA PHE A 56 10.91 0.70 -15.13
C PHE A 56 10.47 1.94 -14.35
N SER A 57 9.59 1.77 -13.36
CA SER A 57 9.18 2.83 -12.44
C SER A 57 10.39 3.40 -11.67
N PHE A 58 11.25 2.53 -11.18
CA PHE A 58 12.49 2.92 -10.50
C PHE A 58 13.46 3.64 -11.44
N TYR A 59 13.65 3.13 -12.67
CA TYR A 59 14.48 3.77 -13.68
C TYR A 59 14.05 5.23 -13.95
N LEU A 60 12.75 5.46 -14.13
CA LEU A 60 12.21 6.80 -14.38
C LEU A 60 12.43 7.76 -13.19
N ARG A 61 12.39 7.25 -11.97
CA ARG A 61 12.49 8.03 -10.74
C ARG A 61 13.93 8.23 -10.24
N ALA A 62 14.76 7.23 -10.42
CA ALA A 62 16.13 7.24 -9.88
C ALA A 62 17.17 7.50 -10.96
N ILE A 63 17.19 6.70 -12.02
CA ILE A 63 18.31 6.68 -12.98
C ILE A 63 18.24 7.84 -13.96
N LYS A 64 17.05 8.06 -14.55
CA LYS A 64 16.86 9.11 -15.56
C LYS A 64 17.21 10.52 -15.05
N PRO A 65 16.79 10.96 -13.85
CA PRO A 65 17.11 12.29 -13.31
C PRO A 65 18.43 12.35 -12.52
N MET A 66 19.19 11.25 -12.39
CA MET A 66 20.35 11.12 -11.52
C MET A 66 21.42 12.21 -11.72
N SER A 67 21.71 12.56 -12.98
CA SER A 67 22.74 13.57 -13.32
C SER A 67 22.40 15.00 -12.89
N ARG A 68 21.13 15.25 -12.53
CA ARG A 68 20.70 16.56 -11.99
C ARG A 68 20.92 16.67 -10.49
N ILE A 69 20.98 15.53 -9.80
CA ILE A 69 21.10 15.46 -8.35
C ILE A 69 22.55 15.25 -7.94
N PHE A 70 23.28 14.37 -8.62
CA PHE A 70 24.71 14.13 -8.38
C PHE A 70 25.55 14.98 -9.31
N VAL A 71 26.09 16.08 -8.77
CA VAL A 71 26.90 17.07 -9.52
C VAL A 71 28.30 17.16 -8.89
N GLY A 72 29.28 16.53 -9.51
CA GLY A 72 30.60 16.36 -8.92
C GLY A 72 30.52 15.58 -7.61
N ASP A 73 31.11 16.12 -6.55
CA ASP A 73 31.08 15.51 -5.20
C ASP A 73 29.88 15.94 -4.37
N SER A 74 28.94 16.71 -4.94
CA SER A 74 27.81 17.29 -4.23
C SER A 74 26.50 16.60 -4.63
N ILE A 75 25.58 16.48 -3.66
CA ILE A 75 24.23 16.00 -3.88
C ILE A 75 23.28 17.20 -3.73
N LEU A 76 22.61 17.56 -4.82
CA LEU A 76 21.68 18.69 -4.89
C LEU A 76 20.26 18.19 -4.71
N PHE A 77 19.66 18.45 -3.55
CA PHE A 77 18.26 18.12 -3.31
C PHE A 77 17.34 19.12 -4.00
N ASP A 78 16.22 18.63 -4.54
CA ASP A 78 15.27 19.39 -5.35
C ASP A 78 14.17 20.00 -4.47
N GLY A 79 14.20 21.30 -4.24
CA GLY A 79 13.25 22.06 -3.41
C GLY A 79 13.75 22.32 -1.98
N ASN A 80 12.96 23.10 -1.22
CA ASN A 80 13.32 23.51 0.15
C ASN A 80 13.08 22.41 1.18
N ASP A 81 11.92 21.75 1.11
CA ASP A 81 11.50 20.72 2.06
C ASP A 81 12.48 19.52 2.10
N PRO A 82 13.01 19.01 0.97
CA PRO A 82 14.05 17.99 0.97
C PRO A 82 15.30 18.32 1.80
N TRP A 83 15.77 19.55 1.75
CA TRP A 83 16.92 19.99 2.58
C TRP A 83 16.59 19.94 4.06
N TYR A 84 15.38 20.35 4.44
CA TYR A 84 14.90 20.29 5.82
C TYR A 84 14.79 18.84 6.30
N HIS A 85 14.17 17.96 5.52
CA HIS A 85 14.07 16.54 5.85
C HIS A 85 15.46 15.88 5.95
N MET A 86 16.40 16.25 5.10
CA MET A 86 17.79 15.78 5.18
C MET A 86 18.51 16.27 6.44
N MET A 87 18.30 17.52 6.84
CA MET A 87 18.83 18.04 8.11
C MET A 87 18.31 17.19 9.30
N LEU A 88 17.02 16.89 9.32
CA LEU A 88 16.41 16.03 10.35
C LEU A 88 16.95 14.60 10.31
N ALA A 89 17.14 14.01 9.12
CA ALA A 89 17.70 12.68 8.98
C ALA A 89 19.15 12.61 9.48
N LYS A 90 19.99 13.57 9.12
CA LYS A 90 21.38 13.69 9.64
C LYS A 90 21.39 13.84 11.17
N GLY A 91 20.54 14.71 11.71
CA GLY A 91 20.38 14.89 13.14
C GLY A 91 19.95 13.60 13.85
N THR A 92 19.06 12.84 13.24
CA THR A 92 18.59 11.53 13.75
C THR A 92 19.73 10.51 13.77
N VAL A 93 20.56 10.46 12.72
CA VAL A 93 21.75 9.58 12.66
C VAL A 93 22.77 9.93 13.73
N LEU A 94 23.09 11.22 13.88
CA LEU A 94 24.12 11.68 14.82
C LEU A 94 23.74 11.48 16.29
N ASN A 95 22.46 11.67 16.63
CA ASN A 95 22.00 11.67 18.01
C ASN A 95 21.25 10.37 18.39
N LEU A 96 20.98 9.46 17.44
CA LEU A 96 20.08 8.31 17.61
C LEU A 96 18.70 8.72 18.17
N GLN A 97 18.34 9.96 17.96
CA GLN A 97 17.11 10.57 18.42
C GLN A 97 16.67 11.63 17.41
N ARG A 98 15.38 11.65 17.09
CA ARG A 98 14.82 12.71 16.28
C ARG A 98 14.75 14.03 17.07
N LEU A 99 15.05 15.14 16.39
CA LEU A 99 14.78 16.48 16.90
C LEU A 99 13.26 16.72 16.95
N TRP A 100 12.74 17.12 18.09
CA TRP A 100 11.35 17.53 18.25
C TRP A 100 11.17 19.04 18.21
N PHE A 101 12.25 19.78 18.42
CA PHE A 101 12.30 21.23 18.39
C PHE A 101 13.46 21.67 17.52
N ASP A 102 13.18 22.59 16.60
CA ASP A 102 14.18 23.20 15.73
C ASP A 102 14.41 24.64 16.19
N PRO A 103 15.59 24.96 16.77
CA PRO A 103 15.90 26.30 17.24
C PRO A 103 16.21 27.28 16.11
N LEU A 104 16.48 26.81 14.90
CA LEU A 104 16.88 27.64 13.74
C LEU A 104 15.67 28.13 12.96
N THR A 105 14.61 27.31 12.85
CA THR A 105 13.36 27.72 12.21
C THR A 105 12.66 28.76 13.06
N ASN A 106 12.23 29.86 12.46
CA ASN A 106 11.55 30.97 13.15
C ASN A 106 12.44 31.64 14.25
N PHE A 107 13.73 31.75 13.96
CA PHE A 107 14.72 32.35 14.89
C PHE A 107 14.28 33.76 15.35
N PRO A 108 14.46 34.16 16.66
CA PRO A 108 15.16 33.41 17.72
C PRO A 108 14.27 32.45 18.53
N HIS A 109 12.98 32.35 18.23
CA HIS A 109 12.01 31.60 19.06
C HIS A 109 12.06 30.09 18.84
N GLY A 110 12.56 29.64 17.69
CA GLY A 110 12.51 28.23 17.30
C GLY A 110 11.09 27.77 16.94
N ARG A 111 10.94 26.50 16.61
CA ARG A 111 9.65 25.88 16.29
C ARG A 111 9.61 24.40 16.68
N GLU A 112 8.50 23.94 17.21
CA GLU A 112 8.21 22.51 17.35
C GLU A 112 8.01 21.85 15.98
N ILE A 113 8.56 20.64 15.83
CA ILE A 113 8.42 19.83 14.63
C ILE A 113 7.15 18.99 14.76
N THR A 114 6.07 19.39 14.11
CA THR A 114 4.72 18.85 14.27
C THR A 114 4.41 17.63 13.40
N PHE A 115 5.26 17.28 12.42
CA PHE A 115 5.06 16.10 11.57
C PHE A 115 5.88 14.90 12.08
N GLY A 116 5.46 13.67 11.72
CA GLY A 116 6.02 12.45 12.25
C GLY A 116 7.42 12.12 11.74
N PRO A 117 8.13 11.20 12.40
CA PRO A 117 9.52 10.87 12.14
C PRO A 117 9.75 9.85 11.02
N PHE A 118 8.73 9.40 10.30
CA PHE A 118 8.84 8.32 9.31
C PHE A 118 10.02 8.51 8.34
N ASN A 119 10.14 9.68 7.72
CA ASN A 119 11.20 9.93 6.73
C ASN A 119 12.58 9.96 7.38
N SER A 120 12.75 10.68 8.48
CA SER A 120 14.05 10.82 9.15
C SER A 120 14.55 9.47 9.71
N TRP A 121 13.69 8.68 10.35
CA TRP A 121 14.04 7.35 10.81
C TRP A 121 14.19 6.34 9.66
N GLY A 122 13.37 6.44 8.61
CA GLY A 122 13.50 5.58 7.44
C GLY A 122 14.87 5.74 6.76
N ILE A 123 15.30 6.98 6.55
CA ILE A 123 16.64 7.29 5.99
C ILE A 123 17.73 6.85 6.97
N ALA A 124 17.61 7.15 8.26
CA ALA A 124 18.60 6.77 9.26
C ALA A 124 18.79 5.25 9.33
N ILE A 125 17.71 4.49 9.45
CA ILE A 125 17.77 3.02 9.51
C ILE A 125 18.41 2.44 8.25
N LEU A 126 18.02 2.91 7.07
CA LEU A 126 18.61 2.44 5.82
C LEU A 126 20.12 2.80 5.74
N SER A 127 20.52 3.99 6.21
CA SER A 127 21.93 4.39 6.24
C SER A 127 22.75 3.48 7.16
N TYR A 128 22.21 3.13 8.35
CA TYR A 128 22.85 2.17 9.26
C TYR A 128 22.98 0.78 8.64
N ILE A 129 21.99 0.35 7.85
CA ILE A 129 22.05 -0.95 7.14
C ILE A 129 23.12 -0.91 6.04
N VAL A 130 23.19 0.17 5.25
CA VAL A 130 24.14 0.30 4.13
C VAL A 130 25.59 0.32 4.62
N ASP A 131 25.89 1.09 5.67
CA ASP A 131 27.25 1.22 6.23
C ASP A 131 27.47 0.30 7.46
N LEU A 132 26.69 -0.76 7.60
CA LEU A 132 26.87 -1.81 8.62
C LEU A 132 27.02 -1.27 10.06
N GLY A 133 26.25 -0.24 10.39
CA GLY A 133 26.14 0.30 11.74
C GLY A 133 26.97 1.58 12.01
N ASN A 134 27.69 2.12 11.04
CA ASN A 134 28.44 3.37 11.20
C ASN A 134 28.33 4.27 9.95
N PRO A 135 27.14 4.86 9.68
CA PRO A 135 26.93 5.61 8.46
C PRO A 135 27.73 6.89 8.37
N SER A 136 28.43 7.08 7.26
CA SER A 136 29.02 8.37 6.90
C SER A 136 27.94 9.39 6.54
N MET A 137 28.19 10.69 6.71
CA MET A 137 27.22 11.72 6.30
C MET A 137 26.96 11.68 4.79
N HIS A 138 27.94 11.31 3.98
CA HIS A 138 27.76 11.10 2.55
C HIS A 138 26.79 9.94 2.26
N THR A 139 26.90 8.81 2.97
CA THR A 139 25.96 7.69 2.86
C THR A 139 24.55 8.13 3.22
N VAL A 140 24.38 8.93 4.28
CA VAL A 140 23.06 9.46 4.66
C VAL A 140 22.47 10.33 3.55
N GLU A 141 23.27 11.15 2.89
CA GLU A 141 22.84 11.97 1.75
C GLU A 141 22.47 11.11 0.54
N VAL A 142 23.27 10.10 0.20
CA VAL A 142 22.98 9.19 -0.91
C VAL A 142 21.69 8.42 -0.64
N VAL A 143 21.55 7.80 0.54
CA VAL A 143 20.34 7.09 0.94
C VAL A 143 19.13 8.02 0.92
N GLY A 144 19.26 9.22 1.48
CA GLY A 144 18.20 10.22 1.46
C GLY A 144 17.78 10.63 0.05
N ALA A 145 18.75 10.80 -0.86
CA ALA A 145 18.44 11.12 -2.26
C ALA A 145 17.65 10.01 -2.96
N PHE A 146 18.00 8.74 -2.74
CA PHE A 146 17.30 7.59 -3.34
C PHE A 146 15.98 7.24 -2.65
N PHE A 147 15.78 7.65 -1.41
CA PHE A 147 14.62 7.26 -0.59
C PHE A 147 13.27 7.51 -1.29
N PRO A 148 12.94 8.71 -1.79
CA PRO A 148 11.68 8.97 -2.47
C PRO A 148 11.50 8.14 -3.74
N ALA A 149 12.58 7.86 -4.48
CA ALA A 149 12.53 7.08 -5.71
C ALA A 149 12.21 5.59 -5.43
N ILE A 150 12.78 5.03 -4.38
CA ILE A 150 12.50 3.66 -3.92
C ILE A 150 11.04 3.57 -3.46
N ILE A 151 10.62 4.46 -2.54
CA ILE A 151 9.26 4.51 -2.00
C ILE A 151 8.23 4.70 -3.13
N GLY A 152 8.49 5.62 -4.06
CA GLY A 152 7.61 5.87 -5.19
C GLY A 152 7.51 4.70 -6.18
N ALA A 153 8.60 3.97 -6.41
CA ALA A 153 8.58 2.78 -7.24
C ALA A 153 7.83 1.62 -6.59
N LEU A 154 7.91 1.46 -5.27
CA LEU A 154 7.19 0.42 -4.52
C LEU A 154 5.67 0.54 -4.63
N LEU A 155 5.14 1.71 -4.96
CA LEU A 155 3.69 1.92 -5.12
C LEU A 155 3.05 1.02 -6.19
N VAL A 156 3.80 0.55 -7.18
CA VAL A 156 3.29 -0.35 -8.21
C VAL A 156 2.68 -1.64 -7.63
N PHE A 157 3.20 -2.11 -6.48
CA PHE A 157 2.72 -3.35 -5.85
C PHE A 157 1.32 -3.20 -5.25
N PRO A 158 1.03 -2.28 -4.31
CA PRO A 158 -0.31 -2.13 -3.79
C PRO A 158 -1.32 -1.74 -4.87
N VAL A 159 -0.94 -0.91 -5.84
CA VAL A 159 -1.81 -0.55 -6.98
C VAL A 159 -2.12 -1.77 -7.84
N TYR A 160 -1.14 -2.65 -8.11
CA TYR A 160 -1.39 -3.92 -8.79
C TYR A 160 -2.41 -4.77 -8.06
N PHE A 161 -2.25 -4.95 -6.73
CA PHE A 161 -3.16 -5.79 -5.97
C PHE A 161 -4.58 -5.22 -5.90
N ILE A 162 -4.75 -3.90 -5.75
CA ILE A 162 -6.06 -3.23 -5.82
C ILE A 162 -6.68 -3.41 -7.21
N GLY A 163 -5.93 -3.13 -8.27
CA GLY A 163 -6.40 -3.29 -9.65
C GLY A 163 -6.78 -4.74 -9.96
N ARG A 164 -6.03 -5.71 -9.44
CA ARG A 164 -6.33 -7.14 -9.57
C ARG A 164 -7.63 -7.53 -8.86
N GLU A 165 -7.91 -6.96 -7.70
CA GLU A 165 -9.14 -7.22 -6.95
C GLU A 165 -10.38 -6.67 -7.71
N ILE A 166 -10.23 -5.60 -8.46
CA ILE A 166 -11.32 -4.94 -9.20
C ILE A 166 -11.53 -5.56 -10.59
N SER A 167 -10.45 -5.76 -11.35
CA SER A 167 -10.50 -6.11 -12.78
C SER A 167 -9.65 -7.33 -13.16
N GLY A 168 -9.23 -8.13 -12.18
CA GLY A 168 -8.40 -9.29 -12.40
C GLY A 168 -6.95 -8.94 -12.73
N ARG A 169 -6.17 -9.96 -13.15
CA ARG A 169 -4.70 -9.85 -13.31
C ARG A 169 -4.29 -8.82 -14.35
N ALA A 170 -4.99 -8.77 -15.48
CA ALA A 170 -4.70 -7.82 -16.55
C ALA A 170 -4.96 -6.37 -16.10
N GLY A 171 -6.10 -6.12 -15.42
CA GLY A 171 -6.40 -4.84 -14.82
C GLY A 171 -5.37 -4.41 -13.77
N GLY A 172 -4.87 -5.36 -12.98
CA GLY A 172 -3.79 -5.09 -12.02
C GLY A 172 -2.49 -4.64 -12.68
N ILE A 173 -2.02 -5.35 -13.72
CA ILE A 173 -0.80 -4.97 -14.47
C ILE A 173 -1.00 -3.60 -15.15
N MET A 174 -2.16 -3.36 -15.75
CA MET A 174 -2.46 -2.07 -16.37
C MET A 174 -2.42 -0.93 -15.34
N ALA A 175 -3.06 -1.10 -14.19
CA ALA A 175 -3.04 -0.10 -13.12
C ALA A 175 -1.62 0.17 -12.61
N ALA A 176 -0.81 -0.88 -12.39
CA ALA A 176 0.59 -0.77 -12.00
C ALA A 176 1.43 -0.05 -13.06
N ALA A 177 1.23 -0.37 -14.35
CA ALA A 177 1.93 0.30 -15.45
C ALA A 177 1.53 1.78 -15.55
N MET A 178 0.26 2.09 -15.38
CA MET A 178 -0.22 3.48 -15.40
C MET A 178 0.41 4.30 -14.26
N ILE A 179 0.38 3.82 -13.01
CA ILE A 179 0.95 4.59 -11.90
C ILE A 179 2.47 4.73 -12.00
N ALA A 180 3.16 3.80 -12.67
CA ALA A 180 4.59 3.89 -12.91
C ALA A 180 4.97 5.10 -13.76
N VAL A 181 4.13 5.50 -14.72
CA VAL A 181 4.42 6.54 -15.73
C VAL A 181 3.51 7.76 -15.64
N LEU A 182 2.42 7.71 -14.87
CA LEU A 182 1.42 8.77 -14.81
C LEU A 182 2.09 10.11 -14.47
N PRO A 183 2.04 11.11 -15.37
CA PRO A 183 2.60 12.42 -15.10
C PRO A 183 1.78 13.16 -14.02
N GLY A 184 2.43 14.02 -13.26
CA GLY A 184 1.80 14.84 -12.25
C GLY A 184 2.57 14.87 -10.94
N GLN A 185 1.94 15.37 -9.88
CA GLN A 185 2.58 15.61 -8.59
C GLN A 185 3.24 14.37 -7.99
N PHE A 186 2.60 13.20 -8.10
CA PHE A 186 3.20 11.98 -7.55
C PHE A 186 4.51 11.61 -8.24
N LEU A 187 4.56 11.66 -9.59
CA LEU A 187 5.80 11.33 -10.30
C LEU A 187 6.89 12.35 -10.00
N SER A 188 6.58 13.65 -10.05
CA SER A 188 7.57 14.73 -9.81
C SER A 188 8.09 14.75 -8.38
N ARG A 189 7.25 14.38 -7.39
CA ARG A 189 7.62 14.37 -5.97
C ARG A 189 8.12 13.01 -5.46
N SER A 190 8.30 12.04 -6.35
CA SER A 190 8.88 10.73 -6.04
C SER A 190 10.13 10.42 -6.85
N VAL A 191 10.81 11.45 -7.38
CA VAL A 191 12.10 11.29 -8.05
C VAL A 191 13.25 11.42 -7.07
N ILE A 192 14.41 10.92 -7.47
CA ILE A 192 15.65 11.05 -6.70
C ILE A 192 15.91 12.51 -6.32
N GLY A 193 16.32 12.75 -5.08
CA GLY A 193 16.60 14.10 -4.56
C GLY A 193 15.37 14.86 -4.05
N PHE A 194 14.15 14.42 -4.34
CA PHE A 194 12.94 15.01 -3.76
C PHE A 194 12.60 14.34 -2.42
N THR A 195 13.48 14.49 -1.45
CA THR A 195 13.44 13.80 -0.14
C THR A 195 12.41 14.45 0.79
N ASP A 196 11.14 14.09 0.56
CA ASP A 196 10.00 14.63 1.29
C ASP A 196 8.99 13.51 1.61
N HIS A 197 7.97 13.80 2.40
CA HIS A 197 6.95 12.85 2.84
C HIS A 197 6.00 12.36 1.74
N HIS A 198 5.87 13.07 0.63
CA HIS A 198 4.85 12.82 -0.41
C HIS A 198 4.89 11.40 -1.01
N ALA A 199 6.07 10.86 -1.27
CA ALA A 199 6.16 9.51 -1.80
C ALA A 199 5.68 8.47 -0.77
N ALA A 200 6.05 8.65 0.49
CA ALA A 200 5.63 7.80 1.61
C ALA A 200 4.12 7.93 1.87
N GLU A 201 3.60 9.16 1.85
CA GLU A 201 2.16 9.44 1.98
C GLU A 201 1.32 8.60 1.03
N VAL A 202 1.65 8.61 -0.26
CA VAL A 202 0.88 7.88 -1.28
C VAL A 202 1.07 6.37 -1.16
N LEU A 203 2.29 5.88 -0.90
CA LEU A 203 2.55 4.45 -0.72
C LEU A 203 1.81 3.89 0.49
N LEU A 204 1.92 4.56 1.64
CA LEU A 204 1.38 4.06 2.91
C LEU A 204 -0.15 4.11 2.93
N SER A 205 -0.76 5.21 2.47
CA SER A 205 -2.21 5.32 2.36
C SER A 205 -2.80 4.32 1.37
N THR A 206 -2.17 4.12 0.21
CA THR A 206 -2.60 3.12 -0.78
C THR A 206 -2.47 1.70 -0.24
N THR A 207 -1.39 1.41 0.52
CA THR A 207 -1.18 0.10 1.13
C THR A 207 -2.18 -0.15 2.27
N ALA A 208 -2.46 0.86 3.10
CA ALA A 208 -3.51 0.80 4.12
C ALA A 208 -4.87 0.49 3.49
N MET A 209 -5.22 1.18 2.38
CA MET A 209 -6.46 0.95 1.64
C MET A 209 -6.52 -0.45 1.03
N LEU A 210 -5.41 -0.96 0.48
CA LEU A 210 -5.33 -2.35 0.00
C LEU A 210 -5.71 -3.34 1.10
N PHE A 211 -5.05 -3.25 2.27
CA PHE A 211 -5.32 -4.17 3.36
C PHE A 211 -6.70 -3.98 3.96
N PHE A 212 -7.21 -2.75 4.00
CA PHE A 212 -8.59 -2.47 4.38
C PHE A 212 -9.60 -3.17 3.45
N LEU A 213 -9.42 -3.06 2.14
CA LEU A 213 -10.26 -3.76 1.15
C LEU A 213 -10.18 -5.28 1.31
N LEU A 214 -8.98 -5.83 1.54
CA LEU A 214 -8.80 -7.26 1.77
C LEU A 214 -9.42 -7.73 3.09
N ALA A 215 -9.39 -6.90 4.15
CA ALA A 215 -10.02 -7.18 5.43
C ALA A 215 -11.54 -7.29 5.30
N ILE A 216 -12.17 -6.29 4.66
CA ILE A 216 -13.61 -6.28 4.36
C ILE A 216 -13.99 -7.53 3.57
N ARG A 217 -13.26 -7.81 2.47
CA ARG A 217 -13.56 -8.95 1.60
C ARG A 217 -13.40 -10.30 2.31
N ALA A 218 -12.40 -10.43 3.17
CA ALA A 218 -12.18 -11.65 3.95
C ALA A 218 -13.21 -11.84 5.07
N GLY A 219 -13.75 -10.73 5.62
CA GLY A 219 -14.77 -10.71 6.67
C GLY A 219 -16.19 -10.90 6.15
N GLN A 220 -16.46 -10.49 4.90
CA GLN A 220 -17.79 -10.52 4.31
C GLN A 220 -18.40 -11.93 4.33
N GLY A 221 -19.59 -12.07 4.91
CA GLY A 221 -20.30 -13.34 5.07
C GLY A 221 -19.70 -14.31 6.10
N LYS A 222 -18.64 -13.93 6.81
CA LYS A 222 -17.99 -14.77 7.83
C LYS A 222 -17.93 -14.10 9.20
N LEU A 223 -17.75 -12.78 9.22
CA LEU A 223 -17.63 -12.03 10.45
C LEU A 223 -19.01 -11.66 10.95
N SER A 224 -19.34 -12.10 12.17
CA SER A 224 -20.55 -11.73 12.91
C SER A 224 -20.24 -11.75 14.41
N PHE A 225 -21.02 -11.04 15.20
CA PHE A 225 -20.89 -11.06 16.67
C PHE A 225 -21.03 -12.49 17.23
N ALA A 226 -21.88 -13.32 16.63
CA ALA A 226 -22.00 -14.73 16.99
C ALA A 226 -20.70 -15.51 16.75
N THR A 227 -20.04 -15.30 15.59
CA THR A 227 -18.77 -15.96 15.24
C THR A 227 -17.64 -15.55 16.17
N LEU A 228 -17.62 -14.28 16.61
CA LEU A 228 -16.66 -13.76 17.59
C LEU A 228 -16.91 -14.38 18.98
N SER A 229 -18.17 -14.45 19.42
CA SER A 229 -18.58 -15.04 20.69
C SER A 229 -18.23 -16.53 20.78
N GLU A 230 -18.38 -17.29 19.69
CA GLU A 230 -18.04 -18.72 19.62
C GLU A 230 -16.52 -18.97 19.51
N ARG A 231 -15.67 -17.97 19.60
CA ARG A 231 -14.20 -18.04 19.48
C ARG A 231 -13.71 -18.79 18.23
N LYS A 232 -14.47 -18.76 17.15
CA LYS A 232 -14.06 -19.35 15.85
C LYS A 232 -12.99 -18.49 15.14
N LEU A 233 -11.96 -18.09 15.88
CA LEU A 233 -10.86 -17.23 15.40
C LEU A 233 -10.14 -17.78 14.16
N VAL A 234 -10.12 -19.09 13.99
CA VAL A 234 -9.51 -19.75 12.82
C VAL A 234 -10.19 -19.32 11.51
N THR A 235 -11.51 -19.13 11.53
CA THR A 235 -12.28 -18.67 10.37
C THR A 235 -12.04 -17.21 10.06
N LEU A 236 -11.63 -16.41 11.06
CA LEU A 236 -11.42 -14.97 10.98
C LEU A 236 -9.96 -14.55 10.75
N LYS A 237 -9.01 -15.52 10.77
CA LYS A 237 -7.55 -15.23 10.67
C LYS A 237 -7.21 -14.27 9.53
N GLY A 238 -7.80 -14.46 8.35
CA GLY A 238 -7.54 -13.60 7.19
C GLY A 238 -8.00 -12.16 7.40
N SER A 239 -9.24 -11.97 7.86
CA SER A 239 -9.79 -10.63 8.13
C SER A 239 -9.00 -9.92 9.22
N LEU A 240 -8.72 -10.59 10.34
CA LEU A 240 -7.94 -10.02 11.45
C LEU A 240 -6.52 -9.62 11.00
N LEU A 241 -5.83 -10.49 10.26
CA LEU A 241 -4.49 -10.18 9.76
C LEU A 241 -4.50 -8.94 8.87
N TYR A 242 -5.44 -8.87 7.91
CA TYR A 242 -5.54 -7.72 7.03
C TYR A 242 -5.98 -6.45 7.76
N SER A 243 -6.83 -6.54 8.79
CA SER A 243 -7.19 -5.39 9.63
C SER A 243 -5.99 -4.86 10.41
N VAL A 244 -5.17 -5.74 10.99
CA VAL A 244 -3.93 -5.34 11.69
C VAL A 244 -2.95 -4.69 10.72
N LEU A 245 -2.77 -5.26 9.53
CA LEU A 245 -1.90 -4.66 8.50
C LEU A 245 -2.44 -3.31 8.02
N ALA A 246 -3.76 -3.18 7.80
CA ALA A 246 -4.37 -1.90 7.45
C ALA A 246 -4.12 -0.84 8.53
N GLY A 247 -4.30 -1.20 9.80
CA GLY A 247 -4.02 -0.31 10.94
C GLY A 247 -2.54 0.06 11.05
N LEU A 248 -1.63 -0.90 10.83
CA LEU A 248 -0.18 -0.65 10.83
C LEU A 248 0.21 0.38 9.75
N PHE A 249 -0.21 0.14 8.49
CA PHE A 249 0.12 1.06 7.40
C PHE A 249 -0.59 2.41 7.54
N LEU A 250 -1.79 2.45 8.13
CA LEU A 250 -2.46 3.69 8.47
C LEU A 250 -1.71 4.46 9.56
N GLY A 251 -1.20 3.78 10.58
CA GLY A 251 -0.34 4.39 11.62
C GLY A 251 0.94 4.97 11.02
N LEU A 252 1.65 4.21 10.18
CA LEU A 252 2.84 4.70 9.47
C LEU A 252 2.52 5.89 8.55
N TYR A 253 1.35 5.90 7.91
CA TYR A 253 0.90 7.02 7.10
C TYR A 253 0.69 8.30 7.95
N LEU A 254 0.05 8.17 9.11
CA LEU A 254 -0.12 9.30 10.05
C LEU A 254 1.22 9.79 10.60
N ASP A 255 2.18 8.88 10.75
CA ASP A 255 3.55 9.20 11.15
C ASP A 255 4.36 9.86 10.02
N ALA A 256 4.05 9.57 8.76
CA ALA A 256 4.69 10.23 7.61
C ALA A 256 4.15 11.64 7.37
N TRP A 257 2.86 11.89 7.60
CA TRP A 257 2.21 13.15 7.27
C TRP A 257 1.19 13.61 8.33
N SER A 258 1.41 14.78 8.91
CA SER A 258 0.58 15.31 9.99
C SER A 258 -0.90 15.56 9.62
N SER A 259 -1.19 15.87 8.35
CA SER A 259 -2.57 16.08 7.88
C SER A 259 -3.27 14.76 7.46
N GLY A 260 -2.65 13.62 7.70
CA GLY A 260 -3.18 12.28 7.37
C GLY A 260 -4.54 11.96 8.01
N HIS A 261 -4.92 12.67 9.05
CA HIS A 261 -6.23 12.52 9.71
C HIS A 261 -7.41 12.70 8.75
N LEU A 262 -7.25 13.52 7.69
CA LEU A 262 -8.27 13.67 6.65
C LEU A 262 -8.60 12.33 5.98
N PHE A 263 -7.57 11.50 5.70
CA PHE A 263 -7.76 10.19 5.09
C PHE A 263 -8.51 9.21 6.01
N VAL A 264 -8.28 9.29 7.33
CA VAL A 264 -9.08 8.54 8.31
C VAL A 264 -10.54 8.95 8.23
N GLY A 265 -10.83 10.26 8.14
CA GLY A 265 -12.17 10.79 7.93
C GLY A 265 -12.83 10.21 6.66
N VAL A 266 -12.08 10.13 5.55
CA VAL A 266 -12.59 9.53 4.30
C VAL A 266 -12.93 8.06 4.49
N ILE A 267 -12.10 7.27 5.19
CA ILE A 267 -12.37 5.87 5.50
C ILE A 267 -13.67 5.74 6.32
N LEU A 268 -13.84 6.56 7.36
CA LEU A 268 -15.05 6.55 8.19
C LEU A 268 -16.30 6.89 7.39
N ILE A 269 -16.24 7.86 6.48
CA ILE A 269 -17.33 8.18 5.56
C ILE A 269 -17.69 6.99 4.68
N ILE A 270 -16.68 6.30 4.12
CA ILE A 270 -16.89 5.11 3.28
C ILE A 270 -17.57 3.99 4.07
N ILE A 271 -17.09 3.71 5.29
CA ILE A 271 -17.69 2.68 6.17
C ILE A 271 -19.14 3.03 6.48
N THR A 272 -19.39 4.28 6.88
CA THR A 272 -20.74 4.75 7.23
C THR A 272 -21.70 4.64 6.03
N PHE A 273 -21.26 5.12 4.86
CA PHE A 273 -22.06 5.04 3.64
C PHE A 273 -22.35 3.59 3.24
N GLN A 274 -21.34 2.71 3.29
CA GLN A 274 -21.50 1.30 2.97
C GLN A 274 -22.45 0.62 3.97
N SER A 275 -22.34 0.93 5.27
CA SER A 275 -23.24 0.41 6.30
C SER A 275 -24.69 0.78 6.03
N VAL A 276 -24.97 2.03 5.66
CA VAL A 276 -26.31 2.49 5.30
C VAL A 276 -26.83 1.74 4.07
N VAL A 277 -26.01 1.63 3.03
CA VAL A 277 -26.40 0.93 1.78
C VAL A 277 -26.71 -0.56 2.04
N ASP A 278 -25.89 -1.24 2.84
CA ASP A 278 -26.10 -2.65 3.14
C ASP A 278 -27.30 -2.86 4.06
N HIS A 279 -27.51 -1.99 5.04
CA HIS A 279 -28.70 -2.01 5.89
C HIS A 279 -30.00 -1.84 5.07
N LEU A 280 -30.03 -0.86 4.16
CA LEU A 280 -31.18 -0.63 3.27
C LEU A 280 -31.46 -1.82 2.32
N LYS A 281 -30.41 -2.59 1.99
CA LYS A 281 -30.52 -3.82 1.18
C LYS A 281 -30.79 -5.08 2.00
N GLY A 282 -30.99 -4.98 3.31
CA GLY A 282 -31.20 -6.12 4.22
C GLY A 282 -29.98 -7.03 4.35
N ARG A 283 -28.77 -6.51 4.10
CA ARG A 283 -27.51 -7.25 4.21
C ARG A 283 -26.93 -7.10 5.62
N ASN A 284 -26.15 -8.10 6.03
CA ASN A 284 -25.40 -8.00 7.28
C ASN A 284 -24.29 -6.96 7.17
N VAL A 285 -24.18 -6.06 8.15
CA VAL A 285 -23.18 -4.97 8.23
C VAL A 285 -22.05 -5.28 9.21
N GLU A 286 -22.12 -6.39 9.95
CA GLU A 286 -21.16 -6.71 11.04
C GLU A 286 -19.72 -6.96 10.54
N TYR A 287 -19.50 -7.05 9.24
CA TYR A 287 -18.18 -7.24 8.65
C TYR A 287 -17.41 -5.93 8.41
N LEU A 288 -18.07 -4.76 8.50
CA LEU A 288 -17.51 -3.43 8.39
C LEU A 288 -16.96 -2.95 9.74
#